data_891ec192fb4059328679e384607b5e6a
#
_entry.id   891ec192fb4059328679e384607b5e6a
#
_cell.length_a   1.000
_cell.length_b   1.000
_cell.length_c   1.000
_cell.angle_alpha   90.00
_cell.angle_beta   90.00
_cell.angle_gamma   90.00
#
_symmetry.space_group_name_H-M   'P 1'
#
loop_
_entity.id
_entity.type
_entity.pdbx_description
1 polymer ?
#
loop_
_entity_poly.entity_id
_entity_poly.type
_entity_poly.pdbx_seq_one_letter_code
_entity_poly.pdbx_strand_id
1 'polypeptide(L)'
;MTTVDSFGAKGVLDVNGAEYEIFRLNEVEGAKKLPYSLKVLLENLLRTEDGANVTAEQIKALASWDPSAQPDTEIQFTPARVIMQDFTGVPCVVDLATMREAIADLGGDPTRVNPLSPAELVIDHSVQIDHFGNEQAIERNMEIEYERNGERYKFLRWGQTAFDDFKVVPPGMGIVHQVNIEHLARTVMTREVDGVRRAYPDSCVGTDSHTTMVNGLGVLGWGVGGIEAEAAMLGQPVSMLIPRVVGFKLTGEIPAGATATDVVLTITEMLRQHGVVGKFVEFYGEGVGSVPLANRATIGNMSPEFGSTAAMFPIDEVTLEYLRLTGRSEEQVALVEAYTKEPVSYTHLRAHETEAD
;
A
#
# COMPACT_ATOMS: atom_id res chain seq x y z
N MET A 1 10.53 16.13 -7.71
CA MET A 1 11.87 15.88 -8.30
C MET A 1 11.67 15.35 -9.69
N THR A 2 12.39 15.86 -10.66
CA THR A 2 12.39 15.36 -12.05
C THR A 2 13.16 14.03 -12.04
N THR A 3 12.54 12.93 -12.48
CA THR A 3 13.25 11.66 -12.64
C THR A 3 14.24 11.75 -13.81
N VAL A 4 15.35 11.00 -13.72
CA VAL A 4 16.37 10.88 -14.76
C VAL A 4 15.83 10.18 -16.00
N ASP A 5 14.94 9.19 -15.82
CA ASP A 5 14.32 8.38 -16.90
C ASP A 5 15.34 7.75 -17.85
N SER A 6 16.33 7.08 -17.29
CA SER A 6 17.44 6.46 -18.05
C SER A 6 16.99 5.41 -19.07
N PHE A 7 15.77 4.90 -18.95
CA PHE A 7 15.19 3.86 -19.81
C PHE A 7 14.18 4.42 -20.82
N GLY A 8 13.86 5.73 -20.77
CA GLY A 8 12.80 6.30 -21.61
C GLY A 8 11.42 5.70 -21.29
N ALA A 9 11.19 5.36 -20.04
CA ALA A 9 9.98 4.66 -19.59
C ALA A 9 8.75 5.57 -19.50
N LYS A 10 8.93 6.88 -19.49
CA LYS A 10 7.82 7.84 -19.45
C LYS A 10 6.91 7.68 -20.66
N GLY A 11 5.61 7.68 -20.39
CA GLY A 11 4.58 7.61 -21.40
C GLY A 11 3.32 8.31 -20.95
N VAL A 12 2.34 8.37 -21.85
CA VAL A 12 1.01 8.93 -21.57
C VAL A 12 -0.03 7.84 -21.68
N LEU A 13 -0.92 7.75 -20.69
CA LEU A 13 -2.11 6.94 -20.66
C LEU A 13 -3.32 7.87 -20.78
N ASP A 14 -4.14 7.69 -21.82
CA ASP A 14 -5.44 8.34 -21.94
C ASP A 14 -6.53 7.47 -21.30
N VAL A 15 -7.30 8.08 -20.42
CA VAL A 15 -8.46 7.44 -19.80
C VAL A 15 -9.66 8.36 -19.99
N ASN A 16 -10.53 8.03 -20.92
CA ASN A 16 -11.73 8.80 -21.22
C ASN A 16 -11.48 10.29 -21.54
N GLY A 17 -10.33 10.61 -22.16
CA GLY A 17 -9.91 11.97 -22.50
C GLY A 17 -9.12 12.68 -21.38
N ALA A 18 -8.86 12.02 -20.26
CA ALA A 18 -7.94 12.50 -19.26
C ALA A 18 -6.56 11.87 -19.45
N GLU A 19 -5.53 12.69 -19.60
CA GLU A 19 -4.16 12.22 -19.80
C GLU A 19 -3.43 12.09 -18.47
N TYR A 20 -2.68 10.97 -18.33
CA TYR A 20 -1.84 10.68 -17.16
C TYR A 20 -0.43 10.29 -17.62
N GLU A 21 0.59 10.90 -17.02
CA GLU A 21 1.96 10.41 -17.14
C GLU A 21 2.09 9.09 -16.40
N ILE A 22 2.66 8.08 -17.03
CA ILE A 22 2.93 6.75 -16.47
C ILE A 22 4.36 6.32 -16.78
N PHE A 23 4.86 5.27 -16.12
CA PHE A 23 6.15 4.65 -16.42
C PHE A 23 5.95 3.23 -16.97
N ARG A 24 6.34 3.01 -18.23
CA ARG A 24 6.13 1.74 -18.94
C ARG A 24 7.24 0.73 -18.63
N LEU A 25 6.89 -0.40 -18.06
CA LEU A 25 7.85 -1.43 -17.68
C LEU A 25 8.48 -2.14 -18.88
N ASN A 26 7.81 -2.18 -20.04
CA ASN A 26 8.31 -2.84 -21.25
C ASN A 26 9.56 -2.18 -21.85
N GLU A 27 9.88 -0.98 -21.44
CA GLU A 27 11.13 -0.31 -21.85
C GLU A 27 12.35 -0.90 -21.10
N VAL A 28 12.12 -1.74 -20.08
CA VAL A 28 13.19 -2.41 -19.34
C VAL A 28 13.23 -3.88 -19.73
N GLU A 29 14.37 -4.32 -20.27
CA GLU A 29 14.57 -5.73 -20.63
C GLU A 29 14.44 -6.62 -19.38
N GLY A 30 13.67 -7.71 -19.49
CA GLY A 30 13.42 -8.64 -18.38
C GLY A 30 12.12 -8.37 -17.62
N ALA A 31 11.59 -7.14 -17.62
CA ALA A 31 10.41 -6.74 -16.84
C ALA A 31 9.17 -7.63 -17.05
N LYS A 32 8.99 -8.19 -18.26
CA LYS A 32 7.82 -9.05 -18.58
C LYS A 32 7.76 -10.31 -17.73
N LYS A 33 8.90 -10.84 -17.33
CA LYS A 33 9.02 -12.11 -16.58
C LYS A 33 8.88 -11.92 -15.07
N LEU A 34 8.86 -10.69 -14.60
CA LEU A 34 8.77 -10.41 -13.17
C LEU A 34 7.41 -10.80 -12.62
N PRO A 35 7.37 -11.34 -11.40
CA PRO A 35 6.17 -11.38 -10.58
C PRO A 35 5.55 -9.98 -10.43
N TYR A 36 4.24 -9.89 -10.21
CA TYR A 36 3.57 -8.58 -10.20
C TYR A 36 3.98 -7.70 -9.01
N SER A 37 4.31 -8.26 -7.85
CA SER A 37 4.87 -7.47 -6.74
C SER A 37 6.20 -6.81 -7.11
N LEU A 38 7.07 -7.52 -7.84
CA LEU A 38 8.32 -6.96 -8.34
C LEU A 38 8.11 -5.94 -9.47
N LYS A 39 7.04 -6.06 -10.24
CA LYS A 39 6.65 -5.04 -11.22
C LYS A 39 6.25 -3.73 -10.54
N VAL A 40 5.55 -3.79 -9.39
CA VAL A 40 5.28 -2.60 -8.57
C VAL A 40 6.56 -1.95 -8.10
N LEU A 41 7.51 -2.74 -7.61
CA LEU A 41 8.83 -2.22 -7.22
C LEU A 41 9.60 -1.63 -8.41
N LEU A 42 9.54 -2.28 -9.57
CA LEU A 42 10.20 -1.78 -10.78
C LEU A 42 9.63 -0.44 -11.25
N GLU A 43 8.29 -0.29 -11.26
CA GLU A 43 7.65 0.99 -11.55
C GLU A 43 8.11 2.06 -10.55
N ASN A 44 8.14 1.70 -9.28
CA ASN A 44 8.59 2.62 -8.23
C ASN A 44 10.01 3.13 -8.49
N LEU A 45 10.95 2.25 -8.80
CA LEU A 45 12.33 2.64 -9.11
C LEU A 45 12.40 3.52 -10.36
N LEU A 46 11.68 3.18 -11.44
CA LEU A 46 11.65 3.98 -12.67
C LEU A 46 11.13 5.41 -12.40
N ARG A 47 10.07 5.50 -11.59
CA ARG A 47 9.43 6.78 -11.27
C ARG A 47 10.27 7.63 -10.32
N THR A 48 11.08 7.03 -9.47
CA THR A 48 11.88 7.71 -8.43
C THR A 48 13.37 7.78 -8.76
N GLU A 49 13.79 7.33 -9.95
CA GLU A 49 15.17 7.36 -10.38
C GLU A 49 15.75 8.79 -10.29
N ASP A 50 16.76 8.96 -9.45
CA ASP A 50 17.45 10.24 -9.22
C ASP A 50 18.96 10.17 -9.53
N GLY A 51 19.45 8.98 -9.87
CA GLY A 51 20.86 8.71 -10.18
C GLY A 51 21.79 8.68 -8.95
N ALA A 52 21.23 8.87 -7.75
CA ALA A 52 21.97 8.86 -6.48
C ALA A 52 21.46 7.79 -5.52
N ASN A 53 20.20 7.90 -5.08
CA ASN A 53 19.56 6.91 -4.22
C ASN A 53 18.95 5.76 -5.03
N VAL A 54 18.32 6.10 -6.13
CA VAL A 54 17.75 5.15 -7.09
C VAL A 54 18.50 5.28 -8.41
N THR A 55 19.21 4.21 -8.79
CA THR A 55 20.11 4.19 -9.95
C THR A 55 19.64 3.22 -11.02
N ALA A 56 20.11 3.43 -12.25
CA ALA A 56 19.86 2.54 -13.38
C ALA A 56 20.36 1.10 -13.13
N GLU A 57 21.40 0.92 -12.31
CA GLU A 57 21.94 -0.38 -11.93
C GLU A 57 20.95 -1.16 -11.06
N GLN A 58 20.31 -0.51 -10.10
CA GLN A 58 19.27 -1.12 -9.24
C GLN A 58 18.05 -1.53 -10.08
N ILE A 59 17.63 -0.69 -11.04
CA ILE A 59 16.53 -1.00 -11.98
C ILE A 59 16.87 -2.24 -12.81
N LYS A 60 18.07 -2.32 -13.38
CA LYS A 60 18.54 -3.49 -14.14
C LYS A 60 18.64 -4.75 -13.28
N ALA A 61 19.13 -4.62 -12.05
CA ALA A 61 19.26 -5.73 -11.13
C ALA A 61 17.88 -6.33 -10.80
N LEU A 62 16.89 -5.46 -10.51
CA LEU A 62 15.51 -5.90 -10.26
C LEU A 62 14.89 -6.56 -11.51
N ALA A 63 15.06 -5.97 -12.69
CA ALA A 63 14.55 -6.54 -13.95
C ALA A 63 15.18 -7.88 -14.33
N SER A 64 16.41 -8.14 -13.83
CA SER A 64 17.15 -9.39 -14.03
C SER A 64 16.90 -10.42 -12.91
N TRP A 65 15.84 -10.22 -12.10
CA TRP A 65 15.51 -11.10 -10.99
C TRP A 65 15.47 -12.58 -11.38
N ASP A 66 16.12 -13.42 -10.55
CA ASP A 66 16.17 -14.87 -10.69
C ASP A 66 15.53 -15.51 -9.43
N PRO A 67 14.48 -16.34 -9.57
CA PRO A 67 13.80 -16.97 -8.44
C PRO A 67 14.71 -17.91 -7.63
N SER A 68 15.78 -18.44 -8.24
CA SER A 68 16.73 -19.35 -7.61
C SER A 68 17.86 -18.64 -6.85
N ALA A 69 18.13 -17.37 -7.19
CA ALA A 69 19.20 -16.60 -6.58
C ALA A 69 18.91 -16.21 -5.12
N GLN A 70 19.96 -16.08 -4.33
CA GLN A 70 19.85 -15.44 -3.02
C GLN A 70 19.84 -13.92 -3.20
N PRO A 71 19.00 -13.19 -2.45
CA PRO A 71 18.99 -11.73 -2.48
C PRO A 71 20.34 -11.17 -2.05
N ASP A 72 20.97 -10.37 -2.89
CA ASP A 72 22.26 -9.72 -2.66
C ASP A 72 22.28 -8.24 -3.04
N THR A 73 21.28 -7.79 -3.76
CA THR A 73 21.19 -6.43 -4.27
C THR A 73 20.13 -5.65 -3.50
N GLU A 74 20.52 -4.49 -2.99
CA GLU A 74 19.68 -3.56 -2.26
C GLU A 74 19.03 -2.54 -3.21
N ILE A 75 17.75 -2.26 -2.99
CA ILE A 75 16.97 -1.25 -3.70
C ILE A 75 16.34 -0.27 -2.71
N GLN A 76 15.97 0.90 -3.22
CA GLN A 76 15.35 1.96 -2.44
C GLN A 76 13.90 2.14 -2.88
N PHE A 77 12.97 1.76 -2.00
CA PHE A 77 11.53 1.82 -2.26
C PHE A 77 10.91 3.06 -1.61
N THR A 78 10.22 3.88 -2.40
CA THR A 78 9.47 5.04 -1.88
C THR A 78 7.97 4.72 -1.89
N PRO A 79 7.33 4.44 -0.74
CA PRO A 79 5.91 4.14 -0.70
C PRO A 79 5.08 5.33 -1.18
N ALA A 80 3.96 5.04 -1.85
CA ALA A 80 3.06 6.06 -2.37
C ALA A 80 2.36 6.85 -1.24
N ARG A 81 2.21 6.23 -0.07
CA ARG A 81 1.63 6.82 1.14
C ARG A 81 2.02 6.06 2.39
N VAL A 82 1.79 6.70 3.55
CA VAL A 82 1.99 6.11 4.87
C VAL A 82 0.63 6.02 5.58
N ILE A 83 0.29 4.84 6.08
CA ILE A 83 -0.91 4.60 6.89
C ILE A 83 -0.53 4.43 8.36
N MET A 84 -1.28 5.05 9.25
CA MET A 84 -0.97 5.03 10.69
C MET A 84 -2.25 4.77 11.49
N GLN A 85 -2.12 4.07 12.58
CA GLN A 85 -3.10 4.05 13.65
C GLN A 85 -2.68 5.04 14.76
N ASP A 86 -3.54 5.32 15.70
CA ASP A 86 -3.37 6.44 16.62
C ASP A 86 -2.35 6.20 17.77
N PHE A 87 -2.01 4.95 18.13
CA PHE A 87 -0.98 4.72 19.15
C PHE A 87 0.43 5.02 18.67
N THR A 88 0.75 4.64 17.44
CA THR A 88 2.08 4.80 16.85
C THR A 88 2.16 6.03 15.94
N GLY A 89 1.05 6.46 15.35
CA GLY A 89 1.00 7.59 14.44
C GLY A 89 1.00 8.95 15.13
N VAL A 90 0.36 9.08 16.28
CA VAL A 90 0.36 10.36 17.02
C VAL A 90 1.78 10.78 17.43
N PRO A 91 2.65 9.90 17.96
CA PRO A 91 4.07 10.24 18.18
C PRO A 91 4.78 10.77 16.94
N CYS A 92 4.58 10.15 15.76
CA CYS A 92 5.18 10.63 14.52
C CYS A 92 4.75 12.08 14.18
N VAL A 93 3.48 12.43 14.41
CA VAL A 93 2.99 13.80 14.21
C VAL A 93 3.57 14.76 15.25
N VAL A 94 3.78 14.30 16.49
CA VAL A 94 4.46 15.08 17.53
C VAL A 94 5.90 15.39 17.12
N ASP A 95 6.61 14.44 16.55
CA ASP A 95 7.97 14.63 16.07
C ASP A 95 8.03 15.65 14.93
N LEU A 96 7.10 15.61 13.97
CA LEU A 96 6.96 16.66 12.95
C LEU A 96 6.72 18.05 13.56
N ALA A 97 5.91 18.15 14.61
CA ALA A 97 5.68 19.41 15.31
C ALA A 97 6.96 19.91 15.99
N THR A 98 7.69 19.02 16.64
CA THR A 98 8.98 19.32 17.30
C THR A 98 10.04 19.74 16.27
N MET A 99 10.05 19.14 15.09
CA MET A 99 10.93 19.58 13.98
C MET A 99 10.61 21.01 13.54
N ARG A 100 9.31 21.39 13.50
CA ARG A 100 8.93 22.78 13.20
C ARG A 100 9.44 23.76 14.24
N GLU A 101 9.33 23.42 15.52
CA GLU A 101 9.87 24.24 16.61
C GLU A 101 11.40 24.38 16.48
N ALA A 102 12.12 23.28 16.25
CA ALA A 102 13.56 23.30 16.06
C ALA A 102 14.00 24.16 14.86
N ILE A 103 13.29 24.07 13.73
CA ILE A 103 13.58 24.92 12.56
C ILE A 103 13.33 26.41 12.86
N ALA A 104 12.25 26.73 13.60
CA ALA A 104 11.98 28.11 14.02
C ALA A 104 13.04 28.64 14.95
N ASP A 105 13.50 27.86 15.92
CA ASP A 105 14.58 28.21 16.87
C ASP A 105 15.92 28.47 16.14
N LEU A 106 16.17 27.74 15.04
CA LEU A 106 17.33 27.95 14.17
C LEU A 106 17.13 29.13 13.19
N GLY A 107 16.01 29.85 13.24
CA GLY A 107 15.71 30.99 12.37
C GLY A 107 15.29 30.60 10.95
N GLY A 108 14.92 29.34 10.73
CA GLY A 108 14.37 28.83 9.46
C GLY A 108 12.86 28.97 9.38
N ASP A 109 12.30 28.58 8.22
CA ASP A 109 10.85 28.57 7.98
C ASP A 109 10.27 27.22 8.41
N PRO A 110 9.47 27.15 9.51
CA PRO A 110 8.90 25.92 10.01
C PRO A 110 7.88 25.30 9.05
N THR A 111 7.27 26.06 8.14
CA THR A 111 6.31 25.55 7.17
C THR A 111 6.92 24.60 6.15
N ARG A 112 8.24 24.54 6.05
CA ARG A 112 8.97 23.60 5.19
C ARG A 112 8.94 22.16 5.72
N VAL A 113 8.61 21.95 7.00
CA VAL A 113 8.46 20.62 7.57
C VAL A 113 7.04 20.13 7.28
N ASN A 114 6.91 19.24 6.33
CA ASN A 114 5.67 18.60 5.89
C ASN A 114 5.93 17.14 5.53
N PRO A 115 4.92 16.27 5.58
CA PRO A 115 5.00 14.97 4.92
C PRO A 115 5.30 15.14 3.43
N LEU A 116 6.31 14.44 2.93
CA LEU A 116 6.63 14.37 1.51
C LEU A 116 5.92 13.22 0.80
N SER A 117 5.49 12.23 1.57
CA SER A 117 4.54 11.20 1.16
C SER A 117 3.21 11.42 1.88
N PRO A 118 2.06 11.29 1.21
CA PRO A 118 0.76 11.41 1.87
C PRO A 118 0.67 10.52 3.11
N ALA A 119 0.26 11.10 4.23
CA ALA A 119 0.13 10.42 5.51
C ALA A 119 -1.32 10.42 5.97
N GLU A 120 -1.85 9.25 6.27
CA GLU A 120 -3.24 9.04 6.67
C GLU A 120 -3.27 8.34 8.02
N LEU A 121 -3.86 8.98 9.04
CA LEU A 121 -3.96 8.47 10.40
C LEU A 121 -5.41 8.13 10.71
N VAL A 122 -5.67 6.89 11.13
CA VAL A 122 -7.00 6.43 11.54
C VAL A 122 -7.02 6.25 13.04
N ILE A 123 -8.02 6.84 13.68
CA ILE A 123 -8.21 6.73 15.13
C ILE A 123 -9.11 5.54 15.40
N ASP A 124 -8.52 4.46 15.92
CA ASP A 124 -9.23 3.21 16.20
C ASP A 124 -8.68 2.44 17.39
N HIS A 125 -7.37 2.31 17.54
CA HIS A 125 -6.72 1.45 18.52
C HIS A 125 -6.92 1.94 19.97
N SER A 126 -7.09 3.24 20.19
CA SER A 126 -7.32 3.81 21.50
C SER A 126 -8.78 3.84 21.92
N VAL A 127 -9.69 3.59 20.99
CA VAL A 127 -11.14 3.67 21.25
C VAL A 127 -11.58 2.51 22.14
N GLN A 128 -12.19 2.83 23.27
CA GLN A 128 -12.69 1.84 24.23
C GLN A 128 -14.21 1.75 24.18
N ILE A 129 -14.74 0.58 24.46
CA ILE A 129 -16.17 0.31 24.54
C ILE A 129 -16.58 0.31 26.02
N ASP A 130 -16.99 1.47 26.53
CA ASP A 130 -17.46 1.65 27.89
C ASP A 130 -18.95 1.28 28.02
N HIS A 131 -19.73 1.50 26.98
CA HIS A 131 -21.14 1.15 26.90
C HIS A 131 -21.43 0.19 25.75
N PHE A 132 -22.30 -0.77 25.97
CA PHE A 132 -22.66 -1.79 24.99
C PHE A 132 -24.10 -2.30 25.17
N GLY A 133 -24.63 -3.01 24.18
CA GLY A 133 -25.89 -3.72 24.26
C GLY A 133 -27.15 -2.85 24.25
N ASN A 134 -27.07 -1.56 23.83
CA ASN A 134 -28.20 -0.66 23.68
C ASN A 134 -27.98 0.33 22.53
N GLU A 135 -29.03 0.98 22.06
CA GLU A 135 -29.01 1.87 20.90
C GLU A 135 -28.16 3.13 21.12
N GLN A 136 -28.00 3.60 22.36
CA GLN A 136 -27.23 4.79 22.68
C GLN A 136 -25.74 4.49 22.89
N ALA A 137 -25.32 3.23 22.84
CA ALA A 137 -23.95 2.84 23.16
C ALA A 137 -22.92 3.53 22.27
N ILE A 138 -23.18 3.66 20.97
CA ILE A 138 -22.28 4.29 20.01
C ILE A 138 -22.07 5.77 20.37
N GLU A 139 -23.14 6.51 20.55
CA GLU A 139 -23.10 7.93 20.88
C GLU A 139 -22.37 8.20 22.22
N ARG A 140 -22.70 7.42 23.24
CA ARG A 140 -22.04 7.54 24.56
C ARG A 140 -20.55 7.20 24.52
N ASN A 141 -20.16 6.15 23.81
CA ASN A 141 -18.74 5.81 23.66
C ASN A 141 -17.97 6.93 22.94
N MET A 142 -18.59 7.57 21.94
CA MET A 142 -17.97 8.69 21.23
C MET A 142 -17.82 9.92 22.14
N GLU A 143 -18.84 10.26 22.95
CA GLU A 143 -18.77 11.34 23.92
C GLU A 143 -17.62 11.11 24.93
N ILE A 144 -17.53 9.91 25.50
CA ILE A 144 -16.47 9.53 26.44
C ILE A 144 -15.09 9.57 25.77
N GLU A 145 -14.99 9.12 24.52
CA GLU A 145 -13.75 9.16 23.75
C GLU A 145 -13.25 10.58 23.55
N TYR A 146 -14.13 11.50 23.16
CA TYR A 146 -13.79 12.92 23.00
C TYR A 146 -13.46 13.60 24.33
N GLU A 147 -14.12 13.24 25.42
CA GLU A 147 -13.79 13.74 26.77
C GLU A 147 -12.41 13.21 27.22
N ARG A 148 -12.18 11.91 27.07
CA ARG A 148 -10.95 11.22 27.48
C ARG A 148 -9.70 11.68 26.72
N ASN A 149 -9.82 11.86 25.42
CA ASN A 149 -8.74 12.12 24.47
C ASN A 149 -8.83 13.51 23.79
N GLY A 150 -9.59 14.44 24.34
CA GLY A 150 -9.86 15.75 23.72
C GLY A 150 -8.63 16.57 23.41
N GLU A 151 -7.57 16.47 24.21
CA GLU A 151 -6.29 17.18 23.98
C GLU A 151 -5.61 16.63 22.71
N ARG A 152 -5.54 15.31 22.57
CA ARG A 152 -4.99 14.66 21.38
C ARG A 152 -5.77 15.03 20.12
N TYR A 153 -7.08 15.09 20.17
CA TYR A 153 -7.91 15.50 19.03
C TYR A 153 -7.71 16.96 18.62
N LYS A 154 -7.51 17.84 19.57
CA LYS A 154 -7.16 19.24 19.29
C LYS A 154 -5.80 19.31 18.57
N PHE A 155 -4.83 18.54 19.02
CA PHE A 155 -3.51 18.43 18.41
C PHE A 155 -3.59 17.88 16.97
N LEU A 156 -4.30 16.78 16.76
CA LEU A 156 -4.47 16.19 15.43
C LEU A 156 -5.26 17.10 14.49
N ARG A 157 -6.27 17.83 15.00
CA ARG A 157 -7.00 18.84 14.22
C ARG A 157 -6.08 19.97 13.77
N TRP A 158 -5.21 20.44 14.65
CA TRP A 158 -4.16 21.39 14.30
C TRP A 158 -3.24 20.80 13.21
N GLY A 159 -2.78 19.58 13.38
CA GLY A 159 -1.92 18.90 12.41
C GLY A 159 -2.49 18.87 10.99
N GLN A 160 -3.77 18.56 10.84
CA GLN A 160 -4.45 18.57 9.52
C GLN A 160 -4.50 19.96 8.87
N THR A 161 -4.40 21.03 9.64
CA THR A 161 -4.39 22.41 9.12
C THR A 161 -2.96 22.94 8.93
N ALA A 162 -2.03 22.41 9.70
CA ALA A 162 -0.63 22.85 9.71
C ALA A 162 0.23 22.12 8.67
N PHE A 163 -0.05 20.85 8.43
CA PHE A 163 0.72 20.02 7.50
C PHE A 163 -0.04 19.79 6.19
N ASP A 164 0.68 19.91 5.09
CA ASP A 164 0.20 19.45 3.79
C ASP A 164 0.24 17.91 3.73
N ASP A 165 -0.62 17.30 2.91
CA ASP A 165 -0.68 15.84 2.71
C ASP A 165 -0.86 15.00 4.00
N PHE A 166 -1.43 15.59 5.07
CA PHE A 166 -1.77 14.88 6.30
C PHE A 166 -3.28 14.85 6.53
N LYS A 167 -3.83 13.65 6.73
CA LYS A 167 -5.26 13.44 6.98
C LYS A 167 -5.48 12.59 8.21
N VAL A 168 -6.56 12.88 8.94
CA VAL A 168 -7.00 12.10 10.10
C VAL A 168 -8.42 11.62 9.87
N VAL A 169 -8.63 10.32 10.01
CA VAL A 169 -9.96 9.70 10.05
C VAL A 169 -10.40 9.68 11.52
N PRO A 170 -11.54 10.30 11.87
CA PRO A 170 -11.99 10.41 13.25
C PRO A 170 -12.40 9.05 13.83
N PRO A 171 -12.50 8.93 15.18
CA PRO A 171 -12.97 7.72 15.82
C PRO A 171 -14.39 7.34 15.42
N GLY A 172 -14.73 6.04 15.49
CA GLY A 172 -16.05 5.54 15.15
C GLY A 172 -16.28 5.27 13.65
N MET A 173 -15.27 5.51 12.80
CA MET A 173 -15.38 5.27 11.35
C MET A 173 -14.98 3.85 10.94
N GLY A 174 -14.36 3.08 11.82
CA GLY A 174 -13.93 1.70 11.58
C GLY A 174 -12.47 1.45 11.96
N ILE A 175 -12.02 0.22 11.78
CA ILE A 175 -10.65 -0.23 12.03
C ILE A 175 -9.74 0.24 10.88
N VAL A 176 -8.52 0.66 11.20
CA VAL A 176 -7.57 1.27 10.24
C VAL A 176 -7.41 0.48 8.94
N HIS A 177 -7.23 -0.84 9.02
CA HIS A 177 -6.98 -1.64 7.80
C HIS A 177 -8.25 -1.83 6.97
N GLN A 178 -9.42 -1.91 7.60
CA GLN A 178 -10.71 -1.96 6.92
C GLN A 178 -11.04 -0.60 6.27
N VAL A 179 -10.87 0.49 7.00
CA VAL A 179 -10.98 1.85 6.44
C VAL A 179 -9.99 2.05 5.28
N ASN A 180 -8.79 1.46 5.39
CA ASN A 180 -7.81 1.51 4.32
C ASN A 180 -8.34 0.86 3.03
N ILE A 181 -8.79 -0.39 3.08
CA ILE A 181 -9.28 -1.07 1.86
C ILE A 181 -10.60 -0.48 1.33
N GLU A 182 -11.46 0.01 2.22
CA GLU A 182 -12.79 0.52 1.82
C GLU A 182 -12.78 1.96 1.32
N HIS A 183 -11.84 2.79 1.81
CA HIS A 183 -11.87 4.24 1.55
C HIS A 183 -10.53 4.85 1.14
N LEU A 184 -9.41 4.48 1.79
CA LEU A 184 -8.14 5.19 1.61
C LEU A 184 -7.29 4.64 0.47
N ALA A 185 -7.25 3.33 0.27
CA ALA A 185 -6.49 2.71 -0.81
C ALA A 185 -7.12 3.05 -2.17
N ARG A 186 -6.27 3.52 -3.08
CA ARG A 186 -6.72 3.99 -4.40
C ARG A 186 -6.45 2.98 -5.50
N THR A 187 -5.70 1.92 -5.21
CA THR A 187 -5.22 0.89 -6.13
C THR A 187 -4.28 1.46 -7.22
N VAL A 188 -4.66 2.56 -7.85
CA VAL A 188 -3.80 3.42 -8.66
C VAL A 188 -3.86 4.84 -8.09
N MET A 189 -2.71 5.34 -7.69
CA MET A 189 -2.53 6.70 -7.16
C MET A 189 -2.44 7.70 -8.29
N THR A 190 -2.90 8.92 -8.02
CA THR A 190 -2.67 10.07 -8.88
C THR A 190 -2.04 11.21 -8.08
N ARG A 191 -1.05 11.87 -8.67
CA ARG A 191 -0.43 13.06 -8.10
C ARG A 191 -0.08 14.06 -9.19
N GLU A 192 -0.26 15.33 -8.90
CA GLU A 192 0.24 16.38 -9.77
C GLU A 192 1.73 16.61 -9.47
N VAL A 193 2.57 16.52 -10.50
CA VAL A 193 4.02 16.72 -10.41
C VAL A 193 4.42 17.66 -11.56
N ASP A 194 4.94 18.84 -11.24
CA ASP A 194 5.35 19.84 -12.20
C ASP A 194 4.24 20.21 -13.22
N GLY A 195 2.98 20.24 -12.76
CA GLY A 195 1.81 20.55 -13.59
C GLY A 195 1.32 19.40 -14.49
N VAL A 196 1.88 18.19 -14.33
CA VAL A 196 1.46 16.98 -15.03
C VAL A 196 0.80 16.01 -14.05
N ARG A 197 -0.36 15.49 -14.42
CA ARG A 197 -1.05 14.46 -13.63
C ARG A 197 -0.38 13.11 -13.88
N ARG A 198 0.27 12.57 -12.87
CA ARG A 198 0.96 11.28 -12.91
C ARG A 198 0.11 10.20 -12.26
N ALA A 199 0.02 9.01 -12.88
CA ALA A 199 -0.61 7.82 -12.32
C ALA A 199 0.43 6.72 -12.10
N TYR A 200 0.31 6.00 -10.97
CA TYR A 200 1.23 4.94 -10.56
C TYR A 200 0.56 3.99 -9.56
N PRO A 201 1.09 2.76 -9.34
CA PRO A 201 0.53 1.83 -8.39
C PRO A 201 0.45 2.41 -6.97
N ASP A 202 -0.68 2.23 -6.31
CA ASP A 202 -0.77 2.49 -4.88
C ASP A 202 0.13 1.52 -4.14
N SER A 203 0.84 2.02 -3.15
CA SER A 203 1.66 1.24 -2.24
C SER A 203 1.75 1.95 -0.90
N CYS A 204 1.80 1.21 0.19
CA CYS A 204 1.89 1.83 1.50
C CYS A 204 2.80 1.08 2.46
N VAL A 205 3.41 1.83 3.37
CA VAL A 205 3.92 1.29 4.62
C VAL A 205 3.02 1.77 5.75
N GLY A 206 2.88 0.95 6.78
CA GLY A 206 2.01 1.29 7.90
C GLY A 206 2.65 1.00 9.24
N THR A 207 2.24 1.73 10.27
CA THR A 207 2.72 1.56 11.64
C THR A 207 2.12 0.33 12.36
N ASP A 208 1.51 -0.57 11.61
CA ASP A 208 0.88 -1.78 12.10
C ASP A 208 1.19 -2.97 11.19
N SER A 209 1.44 -4.15 11.76
CA SER A 209 1.82 -5.36 11.02
C SER A 209 0.73 -5.82 10.02
N HIS A 210 -0.55 -5.57 10.34
CA HIS A 210 -1.69 -5.95 9.50
C HIS A 210 -2.01 -4.94 8.37
N THR A 211 -1.12 -3.98 8.11
CA THR A 211 -1.14 -3.15 6.90
C THR A 211 -1.22 -4.00 5.63
N THR A 212 -0.71 -5.24 5.69
CA THR A 212 -0.80 -6.24 4.62
C THR A 212 -2.23 -6.60 4.20
N MET A 213 -3.27 -6.24 4.94
CA MET A 213 -4.67 -6.41 4.52
C MET A 213 -4.95 -5.74 3.17
N VAL A 214 -4.26 -4.64 2.86
CA VAL A 214 -4.38 -3.92 1.58
C VAL A 214 -3.93 -4.75 0.38
N ASN A 215 -3.13 -5.80 0.59
CA ASN A 215 -2.66 -6.68 -0.48
C ASN A 215 -3.82 -7.42 -1.17
N GLY A 216 -4.95 -7.58 -0.49
CA GLY A 216 -6.18 -8.11 -1.08
C GLY A 216 -6.75 -7.27 -2.24
N LEU A 217 -6.47 -5.96 -2.26
CA LEU A 217 -6.79 -5.05 -3.37
C LEU A 217 -5.74 -5.03 -4.49
N GLY A 218 -4.68 -5.82 -4.38
CA GLY A 218 -3.54 -5.74 -5.28
C GLY A 218 -2.63 -4.53 -5.02
N VAL A 219 -2.73 -3.93 -3.86
CA VAL A 219 -1.86 -2.83 -3.40
C VAL A 219 -0.71 -3.41 -2.60
N LEU A 220 0.53 -3.08 -2.97
CA LEU A 220 1.69 -3.52 -2.22
C LEU A 220 1.81 -2.71 -0.92
N GLY A 221 1.73 -3.41 0.22
CA GLY A 221 1.84 -2.77 1.51
C GLY A 221 2.26 -3.72 2.61
N TRP A 222 3.01 -3.22 3.59
CA TRP A 222 3.43 -3.97 4.77
C TRP A 222 3.63 -3.08 5.98
N GLY A 223 3.74 -3.72 7.16
CA GLY A 223 3.99 -3.04 8.42
C GLY A 223 5.46 -2.68 8.61
N VAL A 224 5.70 -1.52 9.17
CA VAL A 224 7.03 -1.01 9.56
C VAL A 224 6.98 -0.46 10.99
N GLY A 225 8.13 -0.21 11.59
CA GLY A 225 8.23 0.51 12.86
C GLY A 225 7.84 1.99 12.74
N GLY A 226 7.47 2.62 13.86
CA GLY A 226 7.09 4.04 13.88
C GLY A 226 8.17 4.96 13.30
N ILE A 227 9.43 4.74 13.65
CA ILE A 227 10.58 5.51 13.14
C ILE A 227 10.74 5.35 11.61
N GLU A 228 10.52 4.13 11.10
CA GLU A 228 10.58 3.87 9.65
C GLU A 228 9.43 4.55 8.90
N ALA A 229 8.23 4.55 9.49
CA ALA A 229 7.07 5.26 8.93
C ALA A 229 7.31 6.76 8.89
N GLU A 230 7.89 7.33 9.96
CA GLU A 230 8.27 8.75 10.02
C GLU A 230 9.32 9.09 8.98
N ALA A 231 10.37 8.28 8.85
CA ALA A 231 11.38 8.44 7.81
C ALA A 231 10.76 8.42 6.40
N ALA A 232 9.83 7.49 6.14
CA ALA A 232 9.10 7.43 4.87
C ALA A 232 8.21 8.66 4.64
N MET A 233 7.53 9.17 5.67
CA MET A 233 6.80 10.45 5.58
C MET A 233 7.71 11.61 5.19
N LEU A 234 8.92 11.66 5.71
CA LEU A 234 9.92 12.68 5.41
C LEU A 234 10.64 12.46 4.06
N GLY A 235 10.17 11.50 3.26
CA GLY A 235 10.68 11.23 1.92
C GLY A 235 11.94 10.37 1.87
N GLN A 236 12.35 9.79 2.99
CA GLN A 236 13.43 8.81 2.99
C GLN A 236 12.91 7.48 2.43
N PRO A 237 13.55 6.92 1.40
CA PRO A 237 13.14 5.63 0.86
C PRO A 237 13.40 4.50 1.86
N VAL A 238 12.60 3.45 1.78
CA VAL A 238 12.79 2.20 2.52
C VAL A 238 13.82 1.37 1.79
N SER A 239 14.93 1.11 2.46
CA SER A 239 15.99 0.24 1.94
C SER A 239 15.62 -1.23 2.13
N MET A 240 15.72 -2.03 1.08
CA MET A 240 15.40 -3.46 1.12
C MET A 240 16.20 -4.25 0.09
N LEU A 241 16.50 -5.50 0.39
CA LEU A 241 16.99 -6.43 -0.62
C LEU A 241 15.86 -6.74 -1.62
N ILE A 242 16.22 -6.96 -2.90
CA ILE A 242 15.25 -7.44 -3.89
C ILE A 242 14.64 -8.75 -3.36
N PRO A 243 13.31 -8.79 -3.08
CA PRO A 243 12.73 -9.91 -2.35
C PRO A 243 12.61 -11.17 -3.21
N ARG A 244 12.68 -12.33 -2.56
CA ARG A 244 12.21 -13.57 -3.16
C ARG A 244 10.69 -13.59 -3.18
N VAL A 245 10.12 -14.19 -4.22
CA VAL A 245 8.67 -14.31 -4.39
C VAL A 245 8.28 -15.78 -4.41
N VAL A 246 7.26 -16.13 -3.65
CA VAL A 246 6.64 -17.47 -3.60
C VAL A 246 5.26 -17.39 -4.19
N GLY A 247 5.01 -18.13 -5.26
CA GLY A 247 3.68 -18.25 -5.85
C GLY A 247 2.82 -19.27 -5.09
N PHE A 248 1.58 -18.87 -4.72
CA PHE A 248 0.58 -19.76 -4.14
C PHE A 248 -0.58 -19.95 -5.12
N LYS A 249 -0.65 -21.13 -5.75
CA LYS A 249 -1.66 -21.44 -6.77
C LYS A 249 -2.99 -21.82 -6.13
N LEU A 250 -4.04 -21.09 -6.45
CA LEU A 250 -5.42 -21.40 -6.10
C LEU A 250 -6.11 -22.08 -7.29
N THR A 251 -6.75 -23.22 -7.02
CA THR A 251 -7.48 -23.99 -8.03
C THR A 251 -8.86 -24.40 -7.49
N GLY A 252 -9.85 -24.48 -8.40
CA GLY A 252 -11.21 -24.87 -8.02
C GLY A 252 -11.92 -23.80 -7.21
N GLU A 253 -12.85 -24.24 -6.37
CA GLU A 253 -13.72 -23.39 -5.56
C GLU A 253 -13.71 -23.85 -4.09
N ILE A 254 -14.10 -22.95 -3.19
CA ILE A 254 -14.26 -23.27 -1.77
C ILE A 254 -15.39 -24.29 -1.64
N PRO A 255 -15.14 -25.48 -1.06
CA PRO A 255 -16.15 -26.53 -0.97
C PRO A 255 -17.32 -26.11 -0.07
N ALA A 256 -18.50 -26.61 -0.38
CA ALA A 256 -19.70 -26.37 0.43
C ALA A 256 -19.47 -26.82 1.88
N GLY A 257 -19.76 -25.92 2.83
CA GLY A 257 -19.56 -26.17 4.27
C GLY A 257 -18.21 -25.67 4.82
N ALA A 258 -17.23 -25.31 3.97
CA ALA A 258 -16.04 -24.59 4.40
C ALA A 258 -16.32 -23.10 4.51
N THR A 259 -15.73 -22.48 5.51
CA THR A 259 -15.82 -21.04 5.75
C THR A 259 -14.57 -20.31 5.23
N ALA A 260 -14.65 -18.98 5.11
CA ALA A 260 -13.47 -18.16 4.82
C ALA A 260 -12.35 -18.40 5.84
N THR A 261 -12.69 -18.61 7.11
CA THR A 261 -11.72 -18.89 8.17
C THR A 261 -10.98 -20.21 7.93
N ASP A 262 -11.66 -21.26 7.47
CA ASP A 262 -11.01 -22.54 7.16
C ASP A 262 -9.97 -22.37 6.05
N VAL A 263 -10.31 -21.61 5.01
CA VAL A 263 -9.40 -21.29 3.90
C VAL A 263 -8.19 -20.50 4.39
N VAL A 264 -8.42 -19.43 5.14
CA VAL A 264 -7.36 -18.56 5.67
C VAL A 264 -6.40 -19.34 6.56
N LEU A 265 -6.92 -20.16 7.48
CA LEU A 265 -6.08 -20.96 8.39
C LEU A 265 -5.30 -22.05 7.64
N THR A 266 -5.92 -22.68 6.63
CA THR A 266 -5.24 -23.68 5.79
C THR A 266 -4.07 -23.06 5.01
N ILE A 267 -4.30 -21.90 4.37
CA ILE A 267 -3.25 -21.17 3.66
C ILE A 267 -2.13 -20.76 4.63
N THR A 268 -2.51 -20.26 5.80
CA THR A 268 -1.54 -19.83 6.83
C THR A 268 -0.65 -20.99 7.26
N GLU A 269 -1.24 -22.16 7.53
CA GLU A 269 -0.49 -23.38 7.90
C GLU A 269 0.47 -23.79 6.78
N MET A 270 -0.02 -23.89 5.53
CA MET A 270 0.79 -24.29 4.38
C MET A 270 1.97 -23.35 4.16
N LEU A 271 1.75 -22.04 4.16
CA LEU A 271 2.81 -21.06 3.96
C LEU A 271 3.80 -21.03 5.13
N ARG A 272 3.32 -21.21 6.35
CA ARG A 272 4.17 -21.32 7.53
C ARG A 272 5.09 -22.54 7.46
N GLN A 273 4.56 -23.69 7.03
CA GLN A 273 5.35 -24.92 6.84
C GLN A 273 6.35 -24.79 5.67
N HIS A 274 5.96 -24.12 4.58
CA HIS A 274 6.83 -23.87 3.44
C HIS A 274 8.00 -22.93 3.80
N GLY A 275 7.81 -22.02 4.74
CA GLY A 275 8.84 -21.07 5.18
C GLY A 275 8.97 -19.87 4.26
N VAL A 276 8.08 -18.88 4.46
CA VAL A 276 8.02 -17.64 3.64
C VAL A 276 8.55 -16.39 4.36
N VAL A 277 9.25 -16.56 5.47
CA VAL A 277 9.78 -15.43 6.26
C VAL A 277 10.69 -14.56 5.40
N GLY A 278 10.40 -13.25 5.37
CA GLY A 278 11.13 -12.27 4.60
C GLY A 278 10.94 -12.36 3.08
N LYS A 279 9.96 -13.14 2.62
CA LYS A 279 9.61 -13.27 1.20
C LYS A 279 8.29 -12.56 0.91
N PHE A 280 8.03 -12.27 -0.35
CA PHE A 280 6.70 -11.93 -0.84
C PHE A 280 5.96 -13.21 -1.24
N VAL A 281 4.64 -13.20 -1.06
CA VAL A 281 3.74 -14.26 -1.56
C VAL A 281 2.83 -13.64 -2.62
N GLU A 282 2.58 -14.36 -3.71
CA GLU A 282 1.62 -13.98 -4.74
C GLU A 282 0.61 -15.09 -4.97
N PHE A 283 -0.67 -14.74 -4.87
CA PHE A 283 -1.77 -15.65 -5.16
C PHE A 283 -2.10 -15.61 -6.65
N TYR A 284 -2.18 -16.76 -7.28
CA TYR A 284 -2.45 -16.89 -8.71
C TYR A 284 -3.28 -18.15 -9.02
N GLY A 285 -3.64 -18.34 -10.27
CA GLY A 285 -4.40 -19.49 -10.73
C GLY A 285 -5.90 -19.20 -10.90
N GLU A 286 -6.59 -20.15 -11.50
CA GLU A 286 -8.01 -20.03 -11.88
C GLU A 286 -8.96 -19.84 -10.69
N GLY A 287 -8.59 -20.38 -9.52
CA GLY A 287 -9.39 -20.25 -8.30
C GLY A 287 -9.39 -18.85 -7.67
N VAL A 288 -8.47 -17.95 -8.07
CA VAL A 288 -8.42 -16.58 -7.50
C VAL A 288 -9.72 -15.82 -7.75
N GLY A 289 -10.28 -15.94 -8.97
CA GLY A 289 -11.53 -15.25 -9.33
C GLY A 289 -12.76 -15.68 -8.51
N SER A 290 -12.72 -16.86 -7.88
CA SER A 290 -13.79 -17.33 -7.00
C SER A 290 -13.68 -16.84 -5.55
N VAL A 291 -12.55 -16.20 -5.18
CA VAL A 291 -12.34 -15.67 -3.82
C VAL A 291 -12.86 -14.24 -3.74
N PRO A 292 -13.91 -13.96 -2.96
CA PRO A 292 -14.40 -12.60 -2.74
C PRO A 292 -13.29 -11.69 -2.17
N LEU A 293 -13.30 -10.42 -2.52
CA LEU A 293 -12.23 -9.50 -2.12
C LEU A 293 -12.06 -9.40 -0.61
N ALA A 294 -13.12 -9.40 0.16
CA ALA A 294 -13.06 -9.40 1.62
C ALA A 294 -12.28 -10.61 2.17
N ASN A 295 -12.39 -11.78 1.52
CA ASN A 295 -11.62 -12.97 1.89
C ASN A 295 -10.16 -12.84 1.46
N ARG A 296 -9.87 -12.25 0.28
CA ARG A 296 -8.49 -11.92 -0.13
C ARG A 296 -7.83 -10.99 0.87
N ALA A 297 -8.56 -9.97 1.33
CA ALA A 297 -8.09 -9.03 2.34
C ALA A 297 -7.79 -9.74 3.67
N THR A 298 -8.64 -10.68 4.09
CA THR A 298 -8.41 -11.48 5.30
C THR A 298 -7.17 -12.38 5.16
N ILE A 299 -6.96 -12.99 4.00
CA ILE A 299 -5.76 -13.79 3.72
C ILE A 299 -4.50 -12.89 3.75
N GLY A 300 -4.53 -11.75 3.09
CA GLY A 300 -3.45 -10.76 3.11
C GLY A 300 -3.14 -10.25 4.53
N ASN A 301 -4.19 -10.05 5.34
CA ASN A 301 -4.06 -9.66 6.74
C ASN A 301 -3.25 -10.65 7.57
N MET A 302 -3.31 -11.95 7.27
CA MET A 302 -2.57 -13.01 7.95
C MET A 302 -1.12 -13.16 7.49
N SER A 303 -0.62 -12.27 6.66
CA SER A 303 0.78 -12.26 6.21
C SER A 303 1.80 -12.29 7.36
N PRO A 304 1.64 -11.50 8.44
CA PRO A 304 2.51 -11.60 9.60
C PRO A 304 2.49 -12.98 10.29
N GLU A 305 1.34 -13.63 10.35
CA GLU A 305 1.16 -14.92 11.01
C GLU A 305 1.88 -16.05 10.26
N PHE A 306 1.84 -16.06 8.93
CA PHE A 306 2.63 -17.04 8.18
C PHE A 306 4.06 -16.56 7.89
N GLY A 307 4.37 -15.30 8.16
CA GLY A 307 5.71 -14.74 8.21
C GLY A 307 6.20 -14.08 6.91
N SER A 308 5.35 -13.87 5.90
CA SER A 308 5.75 -13.13 4.71
C SER A 308 5.74 -11.61 4.95
N THR A 309 6.51 -10.88 4.18
CA THR A 309 6.49 -9.41 4.21
C THR A 309 5.22 -8.86 3.58
N ALA A 310 4.76 -9.46 2.47
CA ALA A 310 3.53 -9.11 1.78
C ALA A 310 2.92 -10.36 1.15
N ALA A 311 1.60 -10.37 0.95
CA ALA A 311 0.88 -11.49 0.33
C ALA A 311 -0.19 -10.96 -0.63
N MET A 312 0.19 -10.75 -1.87
CA MET A 312 -0.58 -10.00 -2.85
C MET A 312 -1.54 -10.86 -3.66
N PHE A 313 -2.71 -10.29 -3.92
CA PHE A 313 -3.65 -10.76 -4.93
C PHE A 313 -3.56 -9.91 -6.20
N PRO A 314 -3.84 -10.47 -7.38
CA PRO A 314 -3.91 -9.68 -8.60
C PRO A 314 -5.13 -8.74 -8.57
N ILE A 315 -5.04 -7.64 -9.32
CA ILE A 315 -6.19 -6.78 -9.62
C ILE A 315 -6.96 -7.44 -10.76
N ASP A 316 -8.22 -7.74 -10.52
CA ASP A 316 -9.14 -8.37 -11.46
C ASP A 316 -10.54 -7.73 -11.40
N GLU A 317 -11.52 -8.34 -12.05
CA GLU A 317 -12.90 -7.84 -12.07
C GLU A 317 -13.51 -7.76 -10.67
N VAL A 318 -13.18 -8.73 -9.80
CA VAL A 318 -13.62 -8.72 -8.38
C VAL A 318 -13.11 -7.49 -7.64
N THR A 319 -11.88 -7.06 -7.96
CA THR A 319 -11.32 -5.82 -7.41
C THR A 319 -12.08 -4.59 -7.90
N LEU A 320 -12.39 -4.50 -9.20
CA LEU A 320 -13.15 -3.37 -9.77
C LEU A 320 -14.57 -3.29 -9.21
N GLU A 321 -15.24 -4.42 -9.06
CA GLU A 321 -16.56 -4.51 -8.41
C GLU A 321 -16.51 -4.02 -6.95
N TYR A 322 -15.48 -4.39 -6.21
CA TYR A 322 -15.30 -3.95 -4.83
C TYR A 322 -15.03 -2.45 -4.73
N LEU A 323 -14.25 -1.89 -5.64
CA LEU A 323 -14.02 -0.44 -5.69
C LEU A 323 -15.34 0.32 -5.93
N ARG A 324 -16.21 -0.17 -6.82
CA ARG A 324 -17.56 0.41 -7.03
C ARG A 324 -18.42 0.25 -5.78
N LEU A 325 -18.45 -0.94 -5.18
CA LEU A 325 -19.24 -1.25 -3.98
C LEU A 325 -18.87 -0.30 -2.82
N THR A 326 -17.60 0.01 -2.67
CA THR A 326 -17.08 0.88 -1.61
C THR A 326 -17.03 2.37 -1.98
N GLY A 327 -17.67 2.73 -3.10
CA GLY A 327 -17.97 4.13 -3.46
C GLY A 327 -16.80 4.88 -4.10
N ARG A 328 -15.80 4.20 -4.69
CA ARG A 328 -14.82 4.86 -5.56
C ARG A 328 -15.53 5.40 -6.80
N SER A 329 -15.12 6.58 -7.25
CA SER A 329 -15.73 7.19 -8.43
C SER A 329 -15.50 6.34 -9.68
N GLU A 330 -16.41 6.44 -10.66
CA GLU A 330 -16.24 5.75 -11.95
C GLU A 330 -14.96 6.21 -12.67
N GLU A 331 -14.51 7.45 -12.47
CA GLU A 331 -13.22 7.93 -12.97
C GLU A 331 -12.05 7.14 -12.37
N GLN A 332 -12.07 6.92 -11.04
CA GLN A 332 -11.05 6.13 -10.36
C GLN A 332 -11.07 4.66 -10.82
N VAL A 333 -12.25 4.06 -10.94
CA VAL A 333 -12.40 2.68 -11.41
C VAL A 333 -11.91 2.54 -12.86
N ALA A 334 -12.28 3.47 -13.74
CA ALA A 334 -11.80 3.48 -15.13
C ALA A 334 -10.27 3.65 -15.22
N LEU A 335 -9.69 4.49 -14.35
CA LEU A 335 -8.24 4.65 -14.29
C LEU A 335 -7.57 3.34 -13.85
N VAL A 336 -8.07 2.68 -12.81
CA VAL A 336 -7.55 1.38 -12.34
C VAL A 336 -7.62 0.35 -13.47
N GLU A 337 -8.77 0.25 -14.13
CA GLU A 337 -8.98 -0.69 -15.24
C GLU A 337 -8.03 -0.41 -16.43
N ALA A 338 -7.92 0.84 -16.85
CA ALA A 338 -7.04 1.22 -17.97
C ALA A 338 -5.57 1.01 -17.63
N TYR A 339 -5.14 1.43 -16.42
CA TYR A 339 -3.76 1.29 -15.97
C TYR A 339 -3.34 -0.19 -15.88
N THR A 340 -4.23 -1.06 -15.41
CA THR A 340 -3.94 -2.49 -15.26
C THR A 340 -4.00 -3.26 -16.57
N LYS A 341 -4.69 -2.73 -17.59
CA LYS A 341 -4.73 -3.27 -18.96
C LYS A 341 -3.60 -2.77 -19.85
N GLU A 342 -2.91 -1.70 -19.45
CA GLU A 342 -1.75 -1.21 -20.20
C GLU A 342 -0.75 -2.35 -20.37
N PRO A 343 -0.30 -2.67 -21.60
CA PRO A 343 0.59 -3.80 -21.85
C PRO A 343 1.88 -3.62 -21.06
N VAL A 344 2.05 -4.42 -20.01
CA VAL A 344 3.17 -4.39 -19.07
C VAL A 344 2.96 -3.48 -17.85
N SER A 345 1.74 -3.02 -17.55
CA SER A 345 1.44 -2.69 -16.18
C SER A 345 1.40 -3.99 -15.34
N TYR A 346 1.56 -3.85 -14.05
CA TYR A 346 1.97 -4.92 -13.15
C TYR A 346 0.94 -6.03 -12.87
N THR A 347 -0.28 -5.97 -13.42
CA THR A 347 -1.32 -6.95 -13.08
C THR A 347 -2.07 -7.47 -14.29
N HIS A 348 -2.58 -8.67 -14.17
CA HIS A 348 -3.35 -9.32 -15.21
C HIS A 348 -4.82 -9.29 -14.87
N LEU A 349 -5.62 -8.53 -15.63
CA LEU A 349 -7.06 -8.80 -15.77
C LEU A 349 -7.33 -10.12 -16.52
N ARG A 350 -6.27 -10.81 -16.95
CA ARG A 350 -6.32 -12.16 -17.48
C ARG A 350 -5.43 -13.05 -16.63
N ALA A 351 -6.06 -13.94 -15.88
CA ALA A 351 -5.42 -15.11 -15.31
C ALA A 351 -4.99 -16.04 -16.46
N HIS A 352 -3.90 -15.73 -17.16
CA HIS A 352 -3.32 -16.63 -18.14
C HIS A 352 -1.80 -16.56 -18.06
N GLU A 353 -1.27 -17.68 -17.55
CA GLU A 353 0.00 -18.29 -17.94
C GLU A 353 1.27 -17.48 -17.64
N THR A 354 1.72 -17.56 -16.43
CA THR A 354 3.13 -17.81 -16.20
C THR A 354 3.24 -19.17 -15.54
N GLU A 355 3.30 -20.23 -16.35
CA GLU A 355 3.91 -21.47 -15.91
C GLU A 355 5.37 -21.13 -15.61
N ALA A 356 5.68 -21.02 -14.33
CA ALA A 356 7.03 -21.25 -13.84
C ALA A 356 6.93 -22.54 -13.04
N ASP A 357 7.44 -23.62 -13.64
CA ASP A 357 7.64 -24.92 -13.01
C ASP A 357 8.51 -24.82 -11.74
#